data_2f682dcd9861ad3d639f7380e33cdab0
#
_entry.id   2f682dcd9861ad3d639f7380e33cdab0
#
_cell.length_a   1.000
_cell.length_b   1.000
_cell.length_c   1.000
_cell.angle_alpha   90.00
_cell.angle_beta   90.00
_cell.angle_gamma   90.00
#
_symmetry.space_group_name_H-M   'P 1'
#
loop_
_entity.id
_entity.type
_entity.pdbx_description
1 polymer ?
#
loop_
_entity_poly.entity_id
_entity_poly.type
_entity_poly.pdbx_seq_one_letter_code
_entity_poly.pdbx_strand_id
1 'polypeptide(L)'
;MSQSFTPRPLVIAPSILAADFARLGEEVRAVDTAGADWMHLDVMDGHFVPNISYGPDVIKAMRPHTTKIFDAHLMIAPCDPYLEAFAKAGCDHITVHAEAGPHLHRTLQAIRNLGKKAGVSLNPGTPISAIEYVIDLVDLVLVMSVNPGFGGQAFIPSALGKISDLRAMTAGRPIDIEVDGGVSAAVAGQLAAAGANAFVAGSAVFKGGTVESYKANIDGIRAAAANARGEMV
;
A
#
# COMPACT_ATOMS: atom_id res chain seq x y z
N MET A 1 -4.23 -4.09 -32.92
CA MET A 1 -2.96 -3.43 -32.59
C MET A 1 -2.66 -3.81 -31.15
N SER A 2 -1.63 -4.62 -30.92
CA SER A 2 -1.17 -4.98 -29.56
C SER A 2 -0.57 -3.71 -28.95
N GLN A 3 -1.29 -3.08 -28.03
CA GLN A 3 -0.69 -2.06 -27.18
C GLN A 3 0.36 -2.77 -26.32
N SER A 4 1.63 -2.44 -26.53
CA SER A 4 2.71 -2.90 -25.67
C SER A 4 2.46 -2.32 -24.27
N PHE A 5 1.96 -3.15 -23.38
CA PHE A 5 1.77 -2.78 -21.98
C PHE A 5 3.17 -2.66 -21.35
N THR A 6 3.57 -1.45 -21.02
CA THR A 6 4.78 -1.22 -20.23
C THR A 6 4.49 -1.68 -18.79
N PRO A 7 5.22 -2.65 -18.24
CA PRO A 7 5.03 -3.07 -16.86
C PRO A 7 5.14 -1.88 -15.90
N ARG A 8 4.28 -1.83 -14.90
CA ARG A 8 4.37 -0.82 -13.84
C ARG A 8 5.68 -1.01 -13.08
N PRO A 9 6.36 0.07 -12.66
CA PRO A 9 7.61 -0.04 -11.91
C PRO A 9 7.39 -0.81 -10.60
N LEU A 10 8.43 -1.50 -10.14
CA LEU A 10 8.44 -2.11 -8.81
C LEU A 10 8.56 -1.02 -7.74
N VAL A 11 7.71 -1.13 -6.74
CA VAL A 11 7.63 -0.19 -5.62
C VAL A 11 7.78 -0.97 -4.31
N ILE A 12 8.70 -0.54 -3.44
CA ILE A 12 8.80 -1.03 -2.07
C ILE A 12 8.32 0.09 -1.14
N ALA A 13 7.28 -0.19 -0.40
CA ALA A 13 6.59 0.73 0.50
C ALA A 13 6.70 0.24 1.96
N PRO A 14 7.71 0.67 2.73
CA PRO A 14 7.78 0.35 4.16
C PRO A 14 6.53 0.84 4.90
N SER A 15 5.87 -0.07 5.64
CA SER A 15 4.77 0.32 6.53
C SER A 15 5.31 0.93 7.81
N ILE A 16 5.05 2.22 7.98
CA ILE A 16 5.49 3.00 9.16
C ILE A 16 4.83 2.51 10.47
N LEU A 17 3.78 1.71 10.37
CA LEU A 17 3.19 1.03 11.52
C LEU A 17 4.20 0.14 12.28
N ALA A 18 5.23 -0.37 11.59
CA ALA A 18 6.28 -1.22 12.19
C ALA A 18 7.51 -0.44 12.71
N ALA A 19 7.52 0.89 12.55
CA ALA A 19 8.60 1.76 13.00
C ALA A 19 8.53 2.06 14.51
N ASP A 20 9.59 2.64 15.06
CA ASP A 20 9.59 3.18 16.42
C ASP A 20 8.77 4.49 16.47
N PHE A 21 7.56 4.46 17.02
CA PHE A 21 6.67 5.61 17.10
C PHE A 21 7.24 6.78 17.91
N ALA A 22 8.19 6.53 18.82
CA ALA A 22 8.86 7.59 19.55
C ALA A 22 9.80 8.42 18.66
N ARG A 23 10.18 7.92 17.46
CA ARG A 23 11.15 8.54 16.55
C ARG A 23 10.70 8.54 15.09
N LEU A 24 9.40 8.64 14.83
CA LEU A 24 8.83 8.49 13.47
C LEU A 24 9.53 9.31 12.40
N GLY A 25 9.89 10.57 12.70
CA GLY A 25 10.61 11.42 11.74
C GLY A 25 12.02 10.90 11.39
N GLU A 26 12.70 10.25 12.34
CA GLU A 26 14.01 9.61 12.10
C GLU A 26 13.84 8.34 11.30
N GLU A 27 12.85 7.52 11.62
CA GLU A 27 12.53 6.29 10.92
C GLU A 27 12.14 6.54 9.46
N VAL A 28 11.32 7.57 9.20
CA VAL A 28 10.97 7.98 7.83
C VAL A 28 12.23 8.37 7.04
N ARG A 29 13.15 9.17 7.61
CA ARG A 29 14.42 9.49 6.96
C ARG A 29 15.29 8.25 6.75
N ALA A 30 15.30 7.34 7.70
CA ALA A 30 16.10 6.12 7.64
C ALA A 30 15.65 5.21 6.48
N VAL A 31 14.35 4.97 6.32
CA VAL A 31 13.84 4.13 5.22
C VAL A 31 13.91 4.85 3.86
N ASP A 32 13.79 6.18 3.82
CA ASP A 32 14.03 6.97 2.59
C ASP A 32 15.48 6.80 2.13
N THR A 33 16.44 6.99 3.04
CA THR A 33 17.89 6.76 2.78
C THR A 33 18.18 5.32 2.37
N ALA A 34 17.46 4.36 2.94
CA ALA A 34 17.57 2.94 2.63
C ALA A 34 17.01 2.56 1.24
N GLY A 35 16.35 3.48 0.54
CA GLY A 35 15.88 3.27 -0.84
C GLY A 35 14.41 2.85 -0.94
N ALA A 36 13.56 3.20 0.04
CA ALA A 36 12.11 3.10 -0.08
C ALA A 36 11.60 3.97 -1.24
N ASP A 37 10.56 3.50 -1.93
CA ASP A 37 9.91 4.25 -3.00
C ASP A 37 8.75 5.09 -2.47
N TRP A 38 7.93 4.51 -1.59
CA TRP A 38 6.81 5.15 -0.90
C TRP A 38 6.92 4.95 0.59
N MET A 39 6.14 5.74 1.37
CA MET A 39 5.91 5.53 2.80
C MET A 39 4.48 5.07 2.98
N HIS A 40 4.26 3.82 3.38
CA HIS A 40 2.93 3.29 3.60
C HIS A 40 2.45 3.61 5.02
N LEU A 41 1.26 4.20 5.11
CA LEU A 41 0.72 4.81 6.33
C LEU A 41 -0.59 4.12 6.73
N ASP A 42 -0.50 3.15 7.62
CA ASP A 42 -1.65 2.39 8.13
C ASP A 42 -2.43 3.16 9.19
N VAL A 43 -3.59 3.69 8.81
CA VAL A 43 -4.48 4.46 9.68
C VAL A 43 -5.63 3.60 10.18
N MET A 44 -5.76 3.47 11.49
CA MET A 44 -6.72 2.57 12.16
C MET A 44 -7.50 3.33 13.23
N ASP A 45 -8.82 3.08 13.30
CA ASP A 45 -9.76 3.82 14.15
C ASP A 45 -10.30 3.05 15.36
N GLY A 46 -9.94 1.77 15.52
CA GLY A 46 -10.48 0.91 16.56
C GLY A 46 -11.93 0.47 16.32
N HIS A 47 -12.52 0.83 15.17
CA HIS A 47 -13.90 0.49 14.78
C HIS A 47 -13.92 -0.42 13.54
N PHE A 48 -13.33 -0.01 12.44
CA PHE A 48 -13.18 -0.84 11.23
C PHE A 48 -12.26 -2.03 11.49
N VAL A 49 -11.19 -1.79 12.26
CA VAL A 49 -10.25 -2.82 12.75
C VAL A 49 -10.09 -2.71 14.27
N PRO A 50 -9.79 -3.81 14.99
CA PRO A 50 -9.68 -3.81 16.45
C PRO A 50 -8.30 -3.28 16.93
N ASN A 51 -7.82 -2.20 16.33
CA ASN A 51 -6.58 -1.53 16.68
C ASN A 51 -6.68 -0.04 16.36
N ILE A 52 -5.89 0.79 17.06
CA ILE A 52 -5.78 2.24 16.83
C ILE A 52 -4.31 2.53 16.51
N SER A 53 -4.04 3.29 15.45
CA SER A 53 -2.67 3.69 15.12
C SER A 53 -2.45 5.19 15.27
N TYR A 54 -2.51 5.94 14.21
CA TYR A 54 -2.27 7.39 14.18
C TYR A 54 -3.17 8.07 13.14
N GLY A 55 -3.26 9.40 13.22
CA GLY A 55 -4.11 10.20 12.36
C GLY A 55 -3.35 11.29 11.59
N PRO A 56 -4.11 12.24 10.96
CA PRO A 56 -3.56 13.25 10.07
C PRO A 56 -2.45 14.12 10.68
N ASP A 57 -2.53 14.45 11.96
CA ASP A 57 -1.53 15.32 12.61
C ASP A 57 -0.17 14.63 12.72
N VAL A 58 -0.13 13.34 13.00
CA VAL A 58 1.12 12.55 13.01
C VAL A 58 1.69 12.46 11.59
N ILE A 59 0.84 12.20 10.59
CA ILE A 59 1.26 12.17 9.18
C ILE A 59 1.84 13.53 8.75
N LYS A 60 1.18 14.62 9.10
CA LYS A 60 1.66 15.98 8.85
C LYS A 60 3.01 16.25 9.49
N ALA A 61 3.23 15.73 10.70
CA ALA A 61 4.53 15.84 11.39
C ALA A 61 5.64 15.04 10.69
N MET A 62 5.31 13.90 10.10
CA MET A 62 6.26 13.09 9.32
C MET A 62 6.59 13.69 7.95
N ARG A 63 5.68 14.44 7.32
CA ARG A 63 5.81 14.92 5.94
C ARG A 63 7.13 15.68 5.65
N PRO A 64 7.66 16.56 6.51
CA PRO A 64 8.92 17.27 6.25
C PRO A 64 10.18 16.40 6.22
N HIS A 65 10.08 15.13 6.60
CA HIS A 65 11.23 14.22 6.72
C HIS A 65 11.55 13.44 5.44
N THR A 66 10.71 13.53 4.40
CA THR A 66 10.94 12.90 3.09
C THR A 66 10.17 13.61 1.99
N THR A 67 10.60 13.48 0.75
CA THR A 67 9.87 13.90 -0.46
C THR A 67 9.17 12.73 -1.15
N LYS A 68 9.33 11.52 -0.64
CA LYS A 68 8.69 10.31 -1.19
C LYS A 68 7.18 10.37 -1.05
N ILE A 69 6.49 9.58 -1.85
CA ILE A 69 5.04 9.45 -1.82
C ILE A 69 4.60 8.98 -0.43
N PHE A 70 3.60 9.66 0.13
CA PHE A 70 2.83 9.20 1.28
C PHE A 70 1.59 8.48 0.79
N ASP A 71 1.59 7.16 0.95
CA ASP A 71 0.52 6.26 0.58
C ASP A 71 -0.30 5.90 1.81
N ALA A 72 -1.44 6.56 1.99
CA ALA A 72 -2.28 6.40 3.17
C ALA A 72 -3.32 5.30 2.95
N HIS A 73 -3.25 4.25 3.78
CA HIS A 73 -4.21 3.16 3.84
C HIS A 73 -5.17 3.39 5.01
N LEU A 74 -6.43 3.72 4.68
CA LEU A 74 -7.44 4.10 5.66
C LEU A 74 -8.30 2.90 6.08
N MET A 75 -7.91 2.26 7.16
CA MET A 75 -8.71 1.25 7.87
C MET A 75 -9.63 1.92 8.89
N ILE A 76 -10.49 2.81 8.38
CA ILE A 76 -11.43 3.61 9.17
C ILE A 76 -12.82 3.61 8.53
N ALA A 77 -13.87 3.63 9.34
CA ALA A 77 -15.26 3.67 8.90
C ALA A 77 -16.13 4.55 9.81
N PRO A 78 -16.83 5.59 9.24
CA PRO A 78 -16.75 6.04 7.86
C PRO A 78 -15.46 6.83 7.57
N CYS A 79 -14.91 6.73 6.36
CA CYS A 79 -13.68 7.44 5.98
C CYS A 79 -13.93 8.84 5.38
N ASP A 80 -15.10 9.06 4.73
CA ASP A 80 -15.41 10.30 4.02
C ASP A 80 -15.16 11.60 4.82
N PRO A 81 -15.50 11.70 6.12
CA PRO A 81 -15.29 12.94 6.89
C PRO A 81 -13.82 13.34 7.05
N TYR A 82 -12.89 12.42 6.82
CA TYR A 82 -11.46 12.61 7.11
C TYR A 82 -10.60 12.80 5.86
N LEU A 83 -11.13 12.59 4.66
CA LEU A 83 -10.37 12.62 3.40
C LEU A 83 -9.60 13.94 3.21
N GLU A 84 -10.26 15.07 3.48
CA GLU A 84 -9.62 16.39 3.37
C GLU A 84 -8.48 16.57 4.37
N ALA A 85 -8.62 16.06 5.59
CA ALA A 85 -7.57 16.15 6.61
C ALA A 85 -6.32 15.35 6.19
N PHE A 86 -6.48 14.14 5.63
CA PHE A 86 -5.36 13.35 5.12
C PHE A 86 -4.71 14.01 3.89
N ALA A 87 -5.50 14.57 2.98
CA ALA A 87 -4.97 15.32 1.84
C ALA A 87 -4.13 16.53 2.28
N LYS A 88 -4.61 17.29 3.28
CA LYS A 88 -3.90 18.44 3.87
C LYS A 88 -2.67 18.02 4.70
N ALA A 89 -2.68 16.83 5.29
CA ALA A 89 -1.54 16.27 6.01
C ALA A 89 -0.38 15.90 5.06
N GLY A 90 -0.62 15.88 3.75
CA GLY A 90 0.40 15.64 2.73
C GLY A 90 0.40 14.22 2.17
N CYS A 91 -0.70 13.46 2.34
CA CYS A 91 -0.87 12.19 1.62
C CYS A 91 -0.98 12.44 0.13
N ASP A 92 -0.29 11.63 -0.66
CA ASP A 92 -0.29 11.68 -2.13
C ASP A 92 -1.29 10.67 -2.70
N HIS A 93 -1.32 9.46 -2.12
CA HIS A 93 -2.33 8.44 -2.34
C HIS A 93 -3.23 8.34 -1.11
N ILE A 94 -4.53 8.13 -1.33
CA ILE A 94 -5.51 7.84 -0.27
C ILE A 94 -6.28 6.60 -0.69
N THR A 95 -6.04 5.50 0.02
CA THR A 95 -6.63 4.20 -0.23
C THR A 95 -7.68 3.90 0.84
N VAL A 96 -8.91 3.64 0.41
CA VAL A 96 -10.05 3.33 1.28
C VAL A 96 -10.52 1.90 1.05
N HIS A 97 -11.05 1.26 2.07
CA HIS A 97 -11.63 -0.08 1.93
C HIS A 97 -12.96 -0.04 1.17
N ALA A 98 -13.17 -1.00 0.27
CA ALA A 98 -14.46 -1.19 -0.40
C ALA A 98 -15.58 -1.46 0.62
N GLU A 99 -15.22 -2.01 1.78
CA GLU A 99 -16.11 -2.37 2.89
C GLU A 99 -16.37 -1.22 3.87
N ALA A 100 -15.66 -0.09 3.77
CA ALA A 100 -15.72 1.01 4.75
C ALA A 100 -16.97 1.90 4.63
N GLY A 101 -17.79 1.71 3.61
CA GLY A 101 -19.02 2.49 3.46
C GLY A 101 -19.80 2.14 2.19
N PRO A 102 -21.08 2.57 2.11
CA PRO A 102 -21.99 2.15 1.06
C PRO A 102 -21.78 2.89 -0.28
N HIS A 103 -20.97 3.95 -0.32
CA HIS A 103 -20.87 4.87 -1.45
C HIS A 103 -19.44 5.00 -2.01
N LEU A 104 -18.78 3.86 -2.26
CA LEU A 104 -17.39 3.80 -2.71
C LEU A 104 -17.11 4.73 -3.92
N HIS A 105 -18.00 4.76 -4.91
CA HIS A 105 -17.86 5.64 -6.08
C HIS A 105 -17.73 7.11 -5.68
N ARG A 106 -18.62 7.60 -4.80
CA ARG A 106 -18.58 8.98 -4.30
C ARG A 106 -17.29 9.27 -3.53
N THR A 107 -16.85 8.34 -2.70
CA THR A 107 -15.62 8.46 -1.90
C THR A 107 -14.39 8.59 -2.81
N LEU A 108 -14.26 7.73 -3.85
CA LEU A 108 -13.17 7.82 -4.82
C LEU A 108 -13.19 9.14 -5.60
N GLN A 109 -14.38 9.63 -6.01
CA GLN A 109 -14.51 10.95 -6.62
C GLN A 109 -14.05 12.07 -5.68
N ALA A 110 -14.40 12.00 -4.39
CA ALA A 110 -13.99 12.98 -3.40
C ALA A 110 -12.46 13.03 -3.25
N ILE A 111 -11.78 11.88 -3.20
CA ILE A 111 -10.32 11.78 -3.16
C ILE A 111 -9.70 12.45 -4.40
N ARG A 112 -10.21 12.13 -5.59
CA ARG A 112 -9.72 12.73 -6.86
C ARG A 112 -9.95 14.23 -6.91
N ASN A 113 -11.07 14.72 -6.41
CA ASN A 113 -11.38 16.16 -6.34
C ASN A 113 -10.44 16.93 -5.39
N LEU A 114 -9.83 16.24 -4.42
CA LEU A 114 -8.76 16.78 -3.58
C LEU A 114 -7.39 16.79 -4.28
N GLY A 115 -7.33 16.37 -5.55
CA GLY A 115 -6.07 16.29 -6.32
C GLY A 115 -5.18 15.12 -5.92
N LYS A 116 -5.74 14.09 -5.24
CA LYS A 116 -5.00 12.93 -4.77
C LYS A 116 -5.25 11.71 -5.65
N LYS A 117 -4.32 10.75 -5.63
CA LYS A 117 -4.53 9.44 -6.23
C LYS A 117 -5.50 8.64 -5.40
N ALA A 118 -6.50 8.04 -6.05
CA ALA A 118 -7.53 7.27 -5.38
C ALA A 118 -7.22 5.78 -5.41
N GLY A 119 -7.04 5.20 -4.22
CA GLY A 119 -6.84 3.77 -4.03
C GLY A 119 -8.07 3.09 -3.44
N VAL A 120 -8.23 1.81 -3.74
CA VAL A 120 -9.23 0.95 -3.11
C VAL A 120 -8.59 -0.31 -2.56
N SER A 121 -8.89 -0.62 -1.30
CA SER A 121 -8.42 -1.83 -0.61
C SER A 121 -9.51 -2.89 -0.56
N LEU A 122 -9.12 -4.15 -0.71
CA LEU A 122 -9.98 -5.33 -0.61
C LEU A 122 -9.50 -6.27 0.49
N ASN A 123 -10.36 -6.55 1.47
CA ASN A 123 -10.10 -7.56 2.49
C ASN A 123 -9.91 -8.96 1.87
N PRO A 124 -9.28 -9.91 2.59
CA PRO A 124 -9.07 -11.26 2.06
C PRO A 124 -10.34 -11.93 1.53
N GLY A 125 -11.48 -11.74 2.21
CA GLY A 125 -12.77 -12.33 1.83
C GLY A 125 -13.54 -11.55 0.76
N THR A 126 -13.14 -10.34 0.37
CA THR A 126 -13.89 -9.50 -0.56
C THR A 126 -13.52 -9.82 -2.01
N PRO A 127 -14.50 -10.12 -2.89
CA PRO A 127 -14.21 -10.43 -4.29
C PRO A 127 -13.84 -9.17 -5.09
N ILE A 128 -13.09 -9.35 -6.19
CA ILE A 128 -12.69 -8.23 -7.06
C ILE A 128 -13.87 -7.56 -7.76
N SER A 129 -15.00 -8.25 -7.91
CA SER A 129 -16.24 -7.67 -8.47
C SER A 129 -16.78 -6.49 -7.65
N ALA A 130 -16.37 -6.36 -6.37
CA ALA A 130 -16.76 -5.21 -5.54
C ALA A 130 -16.28 -3.86 -6.09
N ILE A 131 -15.27 -3.85 -6.97
CA ILE A 131 -14.69 -2.63 -7.56
C ILE A 131 -14.88 -2.52 -9.07
N GLU A 132 -15.55 -3.48 -9.71
CA GLU A 132 -15.70 -3.55 -11.16
C GLU A 132 -16.28 -2.25 -11.76
N TYR A 133 -17.34 -1.71 -11.13
CA TYR A 133 -18.02 -0.50 -11.62
C TYR A 133 -17.37 0.82 -11.20
N VAL A 134 -16.28 0.78 -10.45
CA VAL A 134 -15.53 1.97 -10.03
C VAL A 134 -14.10 2.02 -10.56
N ILE A 135 -13.69 1.02 -11.32
CA ILE A 135 -12.29 0.83 -11.76
C ILE A 135 -11.73 2.01 -12.56
N ASP A 136 -12.58 2.79 -13.25
CA ASP A 136 -12.18 3.98 -14.00
C ASP A 136 -11.79 5.17 -13.09
N LEU A 137 -12.10 5.11 -11.80
CA LEU A 137 -11.75 6.10 -10.80
C LEU A 137 -10.52 5.71 -10.00
N VAL A 138 -10.00 4.49 -10.19
CA VAL A 138 -8.97 3.89 -9.35
C VAL A 138 -7.59 4.08 -9.97
N ASP A 139 -6.63 4.54 -9.18
CA ASP A 139 -5.21 4.64 -9.53
C ASP A 139 -4.40 3.48 -8.90
N LEU A 140 -4.91 2.87 -7.82
CA LEU A 140 -4.26 1.81 -7.06
C LEU A 140 -5.29 0.85 -6.47
N VAL A 141 -5.04 -0.47 -6.57
CA VAL A 141 -5.81 -1.49 -5.84
C VAL A 141 -4.89 -2.16 -4.84
N LEU A 142 -5.23 -2.05 -3.55
CA LEU A 142 -4.54 -2.71 -2.46
C LEU A 142 -5.21 -4.05 -2.14
N VAL A 143 -4.46 -5.12 -2.26
CA VAL A 143 -4.90 -6.48 -1.86
C VAL A 143 -4.39 -6.77 -0.46
N MET A 144 -5.31 -6.92 0.49
CA MET A 144 -4.95 -7.41 1.81
C MET A 144 -4.64 -8.89 1.74
N SER A 145 -3.42 -9.27 2.07
CA SER A 145 -2.96 -10.65 2.18
C SER A 145 -2.85 -11.15 3.63
N VAL A 146 -3.41 -10.39 4.55
CA VAL A 146 -3.70 -10.72 5.95
C VAL A 146 -5.02 -10.06 6.33
N ASN A 147 -5.61 -10.39 7.47
CA ASN A 147 -6.73 -9.60 8.01
C ASN A 147 -6.18 -8.25 8.50
N PRO A 148 -6.77 -7.10 8.07
CA PRO A 148 -6.27 -5.79 8.49
C PRO A 148 -6.37 -5.59 10.00
N GLY A 149 -5.47 -4.74 10.56
CA GLY A 149 -5.47 -4.36 11.97
C GLY A 149 -4.16 -4.58 12.70
N PHE A 150 -3.35 -5.57 12.33
CA PHE A 150 -2.08 -5.86 13.02
C PHE A 150 -0.98 -6.26 12.03
N GLY A 151 0.24 -5.82 12.30
CA GLY A 151 1.43 -6.28 11.58
C GLY A 151 1.90 -7.69 12.02
N GLY A 152 2.85 -8.26 11.27
CA GLY A 152 3.51 -9.52 11.63
C GLY A 152 2.68 -10.80 11.43
N GLN A 153 1.55 -10.73 10.73
CA GLN A 153 0.71 -11.88 10.42
C GLN A 153 1.28 -12.74 9.29
N ALA A 154 0.88 -14.01 9.25
CA ALA A 154 1.24 -14.92 8.16
C ALA A 154 0.47 -14.58 6.87
N PHE A 155 1.19 -14.62 5.75
CA PHE A 155 0.63 -14.41 4.41
C PHE A 155 -0.49 -15.40 4.10
N ILE A 156 -1.60 -14.91 3.53
CA ILE A 156 -2.75 -15.72 3.09
C ILE A 156 -2.56 -16.09 1.62
N PRO A 157 -2.28 -17.38 1.27
CA PRO A 157 -1.91 -17.78 -0.10
C PRO A 157 -2.99 -17.51 -1.17
N SER A 158 -4.28 -17.49 -0.81
CA SER A 158 -5.37 -17.20 -1.76
C SER A 158 -5.30 -15.79 -2.36
N ALA A 159 -4.53 -14.87 -1.75
CA ALA A 159 -4.26 -13.54 -2.31
C ALA A 159 -3.57 -13.61 -3.68
N LEU A 160 -2.77 -14.64 -3.97
CA LEU A 160 -2.10 -14.80 -5.26
C LEU A 160 -3.10 -14.88 -6.42
N GLY A 161 -4.14 -15.69 -6.28
CA GLY A 161 -5.21 -15.78 -7.29
C GLY A 161 -5.93 -14.46 -7.49
N LYS A 162 -6.29 -13.76 -6.38
CA LYS A 162 -6.92 -12.44 -6.42
C LYS A 162 -6.05 -11.40 -7.15
N ILE A 163 -4.72 -11.39 -6.92
CA ILE A 163 -3.78 -10.49 -7.60
C ILE A 163 -3.77 -10.77 -9.11
N SER A 164 -3.72 -12.05 -9.51
CA SER A 164 -3.74 -12.45 -10.92
C SER A 164 -5.02 -12.00 -11.62
N ASP A 165 -6.17 -12.22 -10.99
CA ASP A 165 -7.47 -11.81 -11.53
C ASP A 165 -7.58 -10.28 -11.64
N LEU A 166 -7.07 -9.54 -10.64
CA LEU A 166 -6.99 -8.08 -10.68
C LEU A 166 -6.07 -7.58 -11.79
N ARG A 167 -4.91 -8.20 -12.01
CA ARG A 167 -4.02 -7.82 -13.10
C ARG A 167 -4.69 -8.03 -14.46
N ALA A 168 -5.47 -9.09 -14.62
CA ALA A 168 -6.27 -9.31 -15.82
C ALA A 168 -7.38 -8.23 -15.97
N MET A 169 -8.12 -7.93 -14.90
CA MET A 169 -9.17 -6.90 -14.88
C MET A 169 -8.61 -5.50 -15.21
N THR A 170 -7.40 -5.20 -14.77
CA THR A 170 -6.76 -3.88 -14.97
C THR A 170 -5.86 -3.82 -16.20
N ALA A 171 -5.90 -4.82 -17.08
CA ALA A 171 -5.05 -4.86 -18.28
C ALA A 171 -5.23 -3.60 -19.14
N GLY A 172 -4.09 -2.99 -19.55
CA GLY A 172 -4.08 -1.75 -20.33
C GLY A 172 -4.35 -0.45 -19.54
N ARG A 173 -4.59 -0.55 -18.24
CA ARG A 173 -4.81 0.61 -17.34
C ARG A 173 -3.56 0.91 -16.52
N PRO A 174 -3.26 2.18 -16.22
CA PRO A 174 -2.10 2.56 -15.40
C PRO A 174 -2.40 2.42 -13.90
N ILE A 175 -2.97 1.28 -13.50
CA ILE A 175 -3.36 0.99 -12.11
C ILE A 175 -2.25 0.18 -11.44
N ASP A 176 -1.80 0.63 -10.27
CA ASP A 176 -0.89 -0.11 -9.42
C ASP A 176 -1.65 -1.21 -8.67
N ILE A 177 -1.06 -2.41 -8.58
CA ILE A 177 -1.55 -3.48 -7.71
C ILE A 177 -0.57 -3.60 -6.56
N GLU A 178 -1.04 -3.18 -5.41
CA GLU A 178 -0.33 -3.19 -4.16
C GLU A 178 -0.75 -4.38 -3.31
N VAL A 179 0.18 -4.91 -2.51
CA VAL A 179 -0.09 -6.01 -1.58
C VAL A 179 0.40 -5.64 -0.20
N ASP A 180 -0.47 -5.79 0.80
CA ASP A 180 -0.14 -5.59 2.20
C ASP A 180 -0.48 -6.84 3.02
N GLY A 181 0.51 -7.28 3.81
CA GLY A 181 0.39 -8.38 4.75
C GLY A 181 1.35 -9.54 4.49
N GLY A 182 2.26 -9.78 5.44
CA GLY A 182 3.22 -10.88 5.39
C GLY A 182 4.26 -10.79 4.26
N VAL A 183 4.41 -9.62 3.65
CA VAL A 183 5.36 -9.38 2.55
C VAL A 183 6.79 -9.42 3.06
N SER A 184 7.63 -10.20 2.38
CA SER A 184 9.05 -10.35 2.64
C SER A 184 9.76 -10.81 1.36
N ALA A 185 11.08 -10.87 1.34
CA ALA A 185 11.84 -11.41 0.22
C ALA A 185 11.43 -12.85 -0.16
N ALA A 186 10.96 -13.65 0.81
CA ALA A 186 10.53 -15.03 0.57
C ALA A 186 9.24 -15.14 -0.27
N VAL A 187 8.35 -14.13 -0.23
CA VAL A 187 7.07 -14.16 -0.94
C VAL A 187 6.97 -13.13 -2.08
N ALA A 188 7.83 -12.11 -2.08
CA ALA A 188 7.78 -11.02 -3.06
C ALA A 188 7.85 -11.51 -4.52
N GLY A 189 8.64 -12.54 -4.80
CA GLY A 189 8.71 -13.13 -6.13
C GLY A 189 7.37 -13.73 -6.58
N GLN A 190 6.66 -14.43 -5.70
CA GLN A 190 5.35 -15.02 -6.01
C GLN A 190 4.30 -13.93 -6.25
N LEU A 191 4.32 -12.86 -5.45
CA LEU A 191 3.44 -11.72 -5.59
C LEU A 191 3.67 -10.98 -6.92
N ALA A 192 4.95 -10.74 -7.28
CA ALA A 192 5.32 -10.11 -8.54
C ALA A 192 4.92 -10.97 -9.75
N ALA A 193 5.14 -12.29 -9.70
CA ALA A 193 4.72 -13.23 -10.73
C ALA A 193 3.19 -13.26 -10.89
N ALA A 194 2.42 -13.11 -9.81
CA ALA A 194 0.98 -12.99 -9.84
C ALA A 194 0.49 -11.65 -10.44
N GLY A 195 1.34 -10.62 -10.53
CA GLY A 195 1.02 -9.34 -11.15
C GLY A 195 1.06 -8.12 -10.23
N ALA A 196 1.46 -8.28 -8.97
CA ALA A 196 1.70 -7.14 -8.08
C ALA A 196 2.93 -6.34 -8.53
N ASN A 197 2.90 -5.04 -8.27
CA ASN A 197 4.05 -4.16 -8.51
C ASN A 197 4.42 -3.28 -7.31
N ALA A 198 3.54 -3.11 -6.33
CA ALA A 198 3.82 -2.40 -5.09
C ALA A 198 3.74 -3.38 -3.89
N PHE A 199 4.72 -3.30 -2.99
CA PHE A 199 4.95 -4.26 -1.92
C PHE A 199 5.05 -3.53 -0.59
N VAL A 200 4.00 -3.65 0.23
CA VAL A 200 4.00 -3.10 1.59
C VAL A 200 4.68 -4.08 2.53
N ALA A 201 5.75 -3.64 3.18
CA ALA A 201 6.50 -4.47 4.12
C ALA A 201 6.79 -3.70 5.42
N GLY A 202 6.24 -4.18 6.52
CA GLY A 202 6.45 -3.62 7.86
C GLY A 202 7.63 -4.30 8.55
N SER A 203 7.37 -5.29 9.38
CA SER A 203 8.38 -5.99 10.20
C SER A 203 9.55 -6.54 9.40
N ALA A 204 9.33 -6.92 8.13
CA ALA A 204 10.40 -7.43 7.27
C ALA A 204 11.42 -6.34 6.90
N VAL A 205 10.99 -5.06 6.76
CA VAL A 205 11.89 -3.93 6.49
C VAL A 205 12.55 -3.44 7.77
N PHE A 206 11.77 -3.20 8.84
CA PHE A 206 12.27 -2.58 10.08
C PHE A 206 13.11 -3.52 10.97
N LYS A 207 13.26 -4.78 10.57
CA LYS A 207 14.13 -5.73 11.28
C LYS A 207 15.59 -5.27 11.27
N GLY A 208 16.22 -5.25 12.46
CA GLY A 208 17.61 -4.86 12.65
C GLY A 208 17.81 -3.41 13.11
N GLY A 209 16.84 -2.52 12.90
CA GLY A 209 16.81 -1.18 13.52
C GLY A 209 17.89 -0.19 13.04
N THR A 210 18.55 -0.43 11.88
CA THR A 210 19.56 0.46 11.30
C THR A 210 19.30 0.71 9.83
N VAL A 211 19.81 1.83 9.29
CA VAL A 211 19.69 2.16 7.85
C VAL A 211 20.24 1.05 6.96
N GLU A 212 21.38 0.47 7.34
CA GLU A 212 22.03 -0.61 6.58
C GLU A 212 21.15 -1.86 6.55
N SER A 213 20.53 -2.22 7.68
CA SER A 213 19.62 -3.37 7.74
C SER A 213 18.33 -3.10 6.95
N TYR A 214 17.78 -1.89 7.03
CA TYR A 214 16.61 -1.48 6.26
C TYR A 214 16.90 -1.56 4.75
N LYS A 215 18.08 -1.04 4.33
CA LYS A 215 18.50 -1.14 2.93
C LYS A 215 18.63 -2.59 2.46
N ALA A 216 19.31 -3.44 3.21
CA ALA A 216 19.46 -4.85 2.85
C ALA A 216 18.10 -5.56 2.73
N ASN A 217 17.15 -5.24 3.61
CA ASN A 217 15.80 -5.80 3.61
C ASN A 217 14.99 -5.31 2.39
N ILE A 218 15.02 -4.01 2.09
CA ILE A 218 14.37 -3.40 0.91
C ILE A 218 14.95 -3.99 -0.38
N ASP A 219 16.28 -4.03 -0.52
CA ASP A 219 16.97 -4.58 -1.69
C ASP A 219 16.63 -6.06 -1.89
N GLY A 220 16.54 -6.84 -0.81
CA GLY A 220 16.15 -8.25 -0.85
C GLY A 220 14.73 -8.47 -1.40
N ILE A 221 13.76 -7.64 -0.97
CA ILE A 221 12.38 -7.69 -1.46
C ILE A 221 12.35 -7.30 -2.94
N ARG A 222 13.02 -6.20 -3.30
CA ARG A 222 13.10 -5.69 -4.68
C ARG A 222 13.72 -6.72 -5.62
N ALA A 223 14.86 -7.30 -5.24
CA ALA A 223 15.56 -8.31 -6.05
C ALA A 223 14.69 -9.57 -6.27
N ALA A 224 14.00 -10.06 -5.23
CA ALA A 224 13.11 -11.20 -5.36
C ALA A 224 11.96 -10.91 -6.35
N ALA A 225 11.35 -9.72 -6.27
CA ALA A 225 10.28 -9.31 -7.17
C ALA A 225 10.77 -9.13 -8.61
N ALA A 226 11.91 -8.45 -8.81
CA ALA A 226 12.50 -8.21 -10.13
C ALA A 226 12.89 -9.52 -10.83
N ASN A 227 13.54 -10.43 -10.11
CA ASN A 227 13.93 -11.74 -10.66
C ASN A 227 12.72 -12.52 -11.17
N ALA A 228 11.58 -12.49 -10.44
CA ALA A 228 10.36 -13.18 -10.86
C ALA A 228 9.71 -12.56 -12.10
N ARG A 229 10.00 -11.28 -12.41
CA ARG A 229 9.54 -10.55 -13.60
C ARG A 229 10.53 -10.63 -14.76
N GLY A 230 11.70 -11.24 -14.57
CA GLY A 230 12.79 -11.27 -15.56
C GLY A 230 13.46 -9.91 -15.76
N GLU A 231 13.37 -9.02 -14.80
CA GLU A 231 14.02 -7.70 -14.80
C GLU A 231 15.40 -7.82 -14.12
N MET A 232 16.44 -7.22 -14.74
CA MET A 232 17.76 -7.09 -14.10
C MET A 232 17.70 -5.94 -13.08
N VAL A 233 18.17 -6.18 -11.86
CA VAL A 233 18.28 -5.21 -10.76
C VAL A 233 19.64 -4.53 -10.76
#